data_bbabb08debea3994c8a8b3e67e5a1a11
#
_entry.id   bbabb08debea3994c8a8b3e67e5a1a11
#
_cell.length_a   1.000
_cell.length_b   1.000
_cell.length_c   1.000
_cell.angle_alpha   90.00
_cell.angle_beta   90.00
_cell.angle_gamma   90.00
#
_symmetry.space_group_name_H-M   'P 1'
#
loop_
_entity.id
_entity.type
_entity.pdbx_description
1 polymer ?
#
loop_
_entity_poly.entity_id
_entity_poly.type
_entity_poly.pdbx_seq_one_letter_code
_entity_poly.pdbx_strand_id
1 'polypeptide(L)'
;VLHTSQTEAEKIKTQYGVALTELLTGHQIIDVPSVGDRPARTFSRRAIAEILEPRVEEMFELVRREIVRAGYEGILGAGVVLTGGTSLLEGMPDAAEKVLNLPARRGIPSGVGGLRETVGHPSHSTGVGLLLHARRHVGELETAGLRNGGPWAKMRGWTKWVSEVF
;
A
#
# COMPACT_ATOMS: atom_id res chain seq x y z
N VAL A 1 14.74 -17.43 -3.78
CA VAL A 1 13.94 -18.42 -4.49
C VAL A 1 13.97 -18.17 -6.00
N LEU A 2 13.64 -16.97 -6.48
CA LEU A 2 13.63 -16.66 -7.92
C LEU A 2 15.03 -16.43 -8.51
N HIS A 3 16.04 -16.12 -7.71
CA HIS A 3 17.41 -15.78 -8.15
C HIS A 3 17.48 -14.69 -9.23
N THR A 4 16.66 -13.66 -9.06
CA THR A 4 16.58 -12.47 -9.91
C THR A 4 16.98 -11.21 -9.13
N SER A 5 17.13 -10.07 -9.81
CA SER A 5 17.39 -8.80 -9.13
C SER A 5 16.15 -8.31 -8.38
N GLN A 6 16.35 -7.46 -7.36
CA GLN A 6 15.24 -6.89 -6.60
C GLN A 6 14.27 -6.10 -7.50
N THR A 7 14.79 -5.36 -8.47
CA THR A 7 13.99 -4.60 -9.43
C THR A 7 13.10 -5.50 -10.29
N GLU A 8 13.65 -6.61 -10.79
CA GLU A 8 12.87 -7.56 -11.58
C GLU A 8 11.88 -8.34 -10.71
N ALA A 9 12.25 -8.69 -9.48
CA ALA A 9 11.34 -9.33 -8.53
C ALA A 9 10.12 -8.43 -8.24
N GLU A 10 10.34 -7.12 -8.09
CA GLU A 10 9.25 -6.15 -7.88
C GLU A 10 8.34 -6.03 -9.12
N LYS A 11 8.91 -6.00 -10.32
CA LYS A 11 8.12 -6.02 -11.57
C LYS A 11 7.29 -7.29 -11.68
N ILE A 12 7.87 -8.45 -11.41
CA ILE A 12 7.17 -9.73 -11.45
C ILE A 12 6.04 -9.75 -10.42
N LYS A 13 6.29 -9.28 -9.21
CA LYS A 13 5.27 -9.17 -8.16
C LYS A 13 4.11 -8.27 -8.58
N THR A 14 4.39 -7.09 -9.13
CA THR A 14 3.35 -6.13 -9.52
C THR A 14 2.55 -6.58 -10.74
N GLN A 15 3.17 -7.31 -11.65
CA GLN A 15 2.54 -7.73 -12.91
C GLN A 15 1.83 -9.08 -12.81
N TYR A 16 2.38 -10.03 -12.05
CA TYR A 16 1.92 -11.42 -12.02
C TYR A 16 1.55 -11.93 -10.63
N GLY A 17 1.84 -11.14 -9.59
CA GLY A 17 1.59 -11.55 -8.21
C GLY A 17 0.11 -11.70 -7.91
N VAL A 18 -0.22 -12.71 -7.09
CA VAL A 18 -1.55 -12.96 -6.55
C VAL A 18 -1.40 -13.29 -5.07
N ALA A 19 -2.29 -12.77 -4.25
CA ALA A 19 -2.25 -12.95 -2.79
C ALA A 19 -2.73 -14.33 -2.34
N LEU A 20 -3.56 -15.00 -3.16
CA LEU A 20 -4.13 -16.31 -2.89
C LEU A 20 -3.98 -17.23 -4.10
N THR A 21 -3.39 -18.39 -3.92
CA THR A 21 -3.18 -19.38 -4.98
C THR A 21 -4.50 -19.94 -5.53
N GLU A 22 -5.55 -19.98 -4.72
CA GLU A 22 -6.87 -20.45 -5.08
C GLU A 22 -7.58 -19.61 -6.15
N LEU A 23 -7.18 -18.35 -6.33
CA LEU A 23 -7.72 -17.47 -7.37
C LEU A 23 -7.15 -17.76 -8.76
N LEU A 24 -6.09 -18.56 -8.84
CA LEU A 24 -5.43 -18.85 -10.09
C LEU A 24 -6.13 -20.01 -10.83
N THR A 25 -6.69 -19.67 -11.98
CA THR A 25 -7.23 -20.64 -12.95
C THR A 25 -6.27 -20.75 -14.14
N GLY A 26 -5.77 -21.96 -14.42
CA GLY A 26 -4.92 -22.23 -15.58
C GLY A 26 -3.39 -22.22 -15.29
N HIS A 27 -2.63 -22.51 -16.37
CA HIS A 27 -1.17 -22.66 -16.33
C HIS A 27 -0.49 -21.52 -17.10
N GLN A 28 -0.35 -20.35 -16.45
CA GLN A 28 0.43 -19.26 -17.03
C GLN A 28 1.91 -19.46 -16.70
N ILE A 29 2.76 -19.43 -17.70
CA ILE A 29 4.23 -19.51 -17.57
C ILE A 29 4.80 -18.09 -17.71
N ILE A 30 5.79 -17.77 -16.92
CA ILE A 30 6.43 -16.47 -16.82
C ILE A 30 7.93 -16.66 -16.92
N ASP A 31 8.57 -15.89 -17.78
CA ASP A 31 10.03 -15.86 -17.89
C ASP A 31 10.61 -14.89 -16.87
N VAL A 32 11.49 -15.39 -16.02
CA VAL A 32 12.17 -14.63 -14.96
C VAL A 32 13.65 -14.47 -15.34
N PRO A 33 14.09 -13.24 -15.61
CA PRO A 33 15.49 -12.97 -15.85
C PRO A 33 16.36 -13.36 -14.67
N SER A 34 17.43 -14.08 -14.92
CA SER A 34 18.41 -14.45 -13.89
C SER A 34 19.46 -13.35 -13.69
N VAL A 35 20.13 -13.36 -12.52
CA VAL A 35 21.25 -12.44 -12.25
C VAL A 35 22.51 -12.90 -12.96
N GLY A 36 23.25 -11.98 -13.61
CA GLY A 36 24.46 -12.24 -14.38
C GLY A 36 24.16 -12.90 -15.72
N ASP A 37 25.17 -13.55 -16.33
CA ASP A 37 25.07 -14.18 -17.66
C ASP A 37 24.30 -15.52 -17.67
N ARG A 38 23.46 -15.75 -16.67
CA ARG A 38 22.65 -16.97 -16.59
C ARG A 38 21.38 -16.83 -17.45
N PRO A 39 20.97 -17.89 -18.15
CA PRO A 39 19.74 -17.87 -18.93
C PRO A 39 18.52 -17.60 -18.04
N ALA A 40 17.52 -16.96 -18.64
CA ALA A 40 16.22 -16.76 -17.99
C ALA A 40 15.64 -18.12 -17.57
N ARG A 41 14.90 -18.11 -16.46
CA ARG A 41 14.23 -19.31 -15.92
C ARG A 41 12.73 -19.14 -16.02
N THR A 42 12.04 -20.20 -16.36
CA THR A 42 10.59 -20.22 -16.43
C THR A 42 9.97 -20.65 -15.11
N PHE A 43 8.95 -19.91 -14.68
CA PHE A 43 8.14 -20.24 -13.51
C PHE A 43 6.66 -20.22 -13.89
N SER A 44 5.87 -21.06 -13.25
CA SER A 44 4.42 -20.90 -13.33
C SER A 44 3.98 -19.70 -12.47
N ARG A 45 2.93 -18.99 -12.89
CA ARG A 45 2.33 -17.92 -12.06
C ARG A 45 1.92 -18.45 -10.69
N ARG A 46 1.48 -19.72 -10.64
CA ARG A 46 1.16 -20.42 -9.40
C ARG A 46 2.36 -20.51 -8.44
N ALA A 47 3.54 -20.83 -8.94
CA ALA A 47 4.76 -20.90 -8.12
C ALA A 47 5.13 -19.53 -7.54
N ILE A 48 4.81 -18.43 -8.25
CA ILE A 48 5.00 -17.07 -7.73
C ILE A 48 3.99 -16.78 -6.63
N ALA A 49 2.73 -17.14 -6.82
CA ALA A 49 1.70 -16.99 -5.81
C ALA A 49 2.00 -17.80 -4.54
N GLU A 50 2.47 -19.03 -4.67
CA GLU A 50 2.91 -19.88 -3.54
C GLU A 50 4.07 -19.28 -2.71
N ILE A 51 4.84 -18.36 -3.30
CA ILE A 51 5.86 -17.60 -2.58
C ILE A 51 5.26 -16.39 -1.86
N LEU A 52 4.26 -15.74 -2.47
CA LEU A 52 3.66 -14.50 -1.97
C LEU A 52 2.61 -14.77 -0.89
N GLU A 53 1.75 -15.77 -1.07
CA GLU A 53 0.64 -16.08 -0.17
C GLU A 53 1.05 -16.22 1.30
N PRO A 54 2.10 -16.98 1.68
CA PRO A 54 2.52 -17.07 3.08
C PRO A 54 2.98 -15.73 3.67
N ARG A 55 3.55 -14.86 2.85
CA ARG A 55 3.99 -13.53 3.27
C ARG A 55 2.81 -12.58 3.48
N VAL A 56 1.78 -12.70 2.66
CA VAL A 56 0.53 -11.96 2.80
C VAL A 56 -0.22 -12.43 4.06
N GLU A 57 -0.30 -13.73 4.27
CA GLU A 57 -0.92 -14.31 5.49
C GLU A 57 -0.18 -13.84 6.75
N GLU A 58 1.14 -13.94 6.78
CA GLU A 58 1.96 -13.47 7.92
C GLU A 58 1.72 -11.98 8.21
N MET A 59 1.63 -11.15 7.18
CA MET A 59 1.36 -9.73 7.32
C MET A 59 0.00 -9.48 7.98
N PHE A 60 -1.06 -10.15 7.53
CA PHE A 60 -2.39 -10.00 8.14
C PHE A 60 -2.48 -10.62 9.53
N GLU A 61 -1.75 -11.69 9.81
CA GLU A 61 -1.63 -12.22 11.17
C GLU A 61 -0.97 -11.23 12.13
N LEU A 62 0.04 -10.47 11.67
CA LEU A 62 0.62 -9.39 12.45
C LEU A 62 -0.43 -8.30 12.74
N VAL A 63 -1.21 -7.90 11.74
CA VAL A 63 -2.30 -6.92 11.90
C VAL A 63 -3.35 -7.44 12.86
N ARG A 64 -3.77 -8.70 12.74
CA ARG A 64 -4.73 -9.34 13.65
C ARG A 64 -4.26 -9.29 15.10
N ARG A 65 -2.99 -9.61 15.35
CA ARG A 65 -2.40 -9.52 16.70
C ARG A 65 -2.46 -8.10 17.26
N GLU A 66 -2.21 -7.08 16.43
CA GLU A 66 -2.31 -5.69 16.86
C GLU A 66 -3.75 -5.27 17.17
N ILE A 67 -4.74 -5.73 16.38
CA ILE A 67 -6.17 -5.49 16.65
C ILE A 67 -6.57 -6.08 18.00
N VAL A 68 -6.19 -7.33 18.27
CA VAL A 68 -6.45 -8.01 19.54
C VAL A 68 -5.75 -7.28 20.69
N ARG A 69 -4.47 -6.95 20.54
CA ARG A 69 -3.71 -6.21 21.56
C ARG A 69 -4.32 -4.86 21.91
N ALA A 70 -4.89 -4.18 20.92
CA ALA A 70 -5.56 -2.90 21.10
C ALA A 70 -6.99 -3.03 21.67
N GLY A 71 -7.51 -4.24 21.85
CA GLY A 71 -8.85 -4.48 22.41
C GLY A 71 -10.01 -4.24 21.44
N TYR A 72 -9.75 -4.23 20.14
CA TYR A 72 -10.76 -3.98 19.10
C TYR A 72 -11.34 -5.26 18.49
N GLU A 73 -10.98 -6.43 19.00
CA GLU A 73 -11.53 -7.70 18.54
C GLU A 73 -13.06 -7.71 18.73
N GLY A 74 -13.79 -8.09 17.67
CA GLY A 74 -15.26 -8.13 17.67
C GLY A 74 -15.98 -6.78 17.56
N ILE A 75 -15.26 -5.64 17.55
CA ILE A 75 -15.87 -4.30 17.49
C ILE A 75 -15.81 -3.73 16.05
N LEU A 76 -14.92 -4.23 15.20
CA LEU A 76 -14.69 -3.71 13.87
C LEU A 76 -15.72 -4.19 12.84
N GLY A 77 -17.02 -4.01 13.12
CA GLY A 77 -18.10 -4.44 12.22
C GLY A 77 -18.10 -3.77 10.84
N ALA A 78 -17.49 -2.60 10.70
CA ALA A 78 -17.31 -1.93 9.41
C ALA A 78 -16.19 -2.55 8.55
N GLY A 79 -15.41 -3.48 9.10
CA GLY A 79 -14.31 -4.14 8.44
C GLY A 79 -13.04 -3.31 8.33
N VAL A 80 -12.16 -3.69 7.40
CA VAL A 80 -10.85 -3.08 7.19
C VAL A 80 -10.74 -2.44 5.80
N VAL A 81 -9.96 -1.38 5.72
CA VAL A 81 -9.67 -0.68 4.46
C VAL A 81 -8.20 -0.83 4.15
N LEU A 82 -7.89 -1.51 3.04
CA LEU A 82 -6.53 -1.71 2.56
C LEU A 82 -6.14 -0.59 1.61
N THR A 83 -4.97 0.00 1.80
CA THR A 83 -4.45 1.03 0.93
C THR A 83 -2.94 0.91 0.75
N GLY A 84 -2.34 1.77 -0.07
CA GLY A 84 -0.94 1.63 -0.45
C GLY A 84 -0.76 0.75 -1.70
N GLY A 85 0.44 0.72 -2.26
CA GLY A 85 0.73 0.01 -3.51
C GLY A 85 0.45 -1.49 -3.45
N THR A 86 0.78 -2.13 -2.34
CA THR A 86 0.59 -3.58 -2.15
C THR A 86 -0.90 -3.98 -2.11
N SER A 87 -1.80 -3.07 -1.73
CA SER A 87 -3.25 -3.33 -1.78
C SER A 87 -3.79 -3.62 -3.18
N LEU A 88 -3.00 -3.30 -4.22
CA LEU A 88 -3.34 -3.55 -5.62
C LEU A 88 -3.08 -4.99 -6.06
N LEU A 89 -2.35 -5.76 -5.26
CA LEU A 89 -2.13 -7.17 -5.54
C LEU A 89 -3.48 -7.88 -5.69
N GLU A 90 -3.60 -8.72 -6.72
CA GLU A 90 -4.81 -9.49 -6.97
C GLU A 90 -5.13 -10.39 -5.76
N GLY A 91 -6.39 -10.42 -5.32
CA GLY A 91 -6.82 -11.20 -4.16
C GLY A 91 -6.42 -10.64 -2.79
N MET A 92 -5.88 -9.42 -2.71
CA MET A 92 -5.44 -8.85 -1.43
C MET A 92 -6.59 -8.60 -0.44
N PRO A 93 -7.78 -8.10 -0.87
CA PRO A 93 -8.93 -8.02 0.03
C PRO A 93 -9.38 -9.41 0.50
N ASP A 94 -9.45 -10.39 -0.39
CA ASP A 94 -9.89 -11.75 -0.08
C ASP A 94 -8.95 -12.42 0.95
N ALA A 95 -7.63 -12.23 0.79
CA ALA A 95 -6.65 -12.70 1.76
C ALA A 95 -6.81 -12.02 3.13
N ALA A 96 -7.12 -10.72 3.15
CA ALA A 96 -7.41 -10.00 4.39
C ALA A 96 -8.66 -10.53 5.08
N GLU A 97 -9.75 -10.75 4.33
CA GLU A 97 -10.99 -11.33 4.87
C GLU A 97 -10.76 -12.72 5.44
N LYS A 98 -10.01 -13.56 4.73
CA LYS A 98 -9.67 -14.92 5.16
C LYS A 98 -8.92 -14.94 6.49
N VAL A 99 -7.92 -14.07 6.67
CA VAL A 99 -7.06 -14.06 7.86
C VAL A 99 -7.67 -13.28 9.01
N LEU A 100 -8.26 -12.11 8.73
CA LEU A 100 -8.80 -11.23 9.77
C LEU A 100 -10.22 -11.60 10.21
N ASN A 101 -10.93 -12.38 9.40
CA ASN A 101 -12.37 -12.67 9.58
C ASN A 101 -13.21 -11.39 9.67
N LEU A 102 -12.86 -10.37 8.89
CA LEU A 102 -13.50 -9.07 8.81
C LEU A 102 -13.70 -8.70 7.35
N PRO A 103 -14.80 -8.03 6.96
CA PRO A 103 -14.95 -7.51 5.61
C PRO A 103 -13.78 -6.63 5.22
N ALA A 104 -13.24 -6.80 4.02
CA ALA A 104 -12.10 -6.00 3.56
C ALA A 104 -12.38 -5.36 2.20
N ARG A 105 -11.96 -4.11 2.05
CA ARG A 105 -12.06 -3.40 0.78
C ARG A 105 -10.81 -2.58 0.49
N ARG A 106 -10.59 -2.31 -0.78
CA ARG A 106 -9.54 -1.40 -1.21
C ARG A 106 -9.99 0.05 -1.02
N GLY A 107 -9.11 0.88 -0.45
CA GLY A 107 -9.30 2.32 -0.26
C GLY A 107 -8.44 3.14 -1.19
N ILE A 108 -8.98 4.25 -1.65
CA ILE A 108 -8.28 5.25 -2.45
C ILE A 108 -8.29 6.59 -1.69
N PRO A 109 -7.30 7.47 -1.91
CA PRO A 109 -7.32 8.82 -1.37
C PRO A 109 -8.57 9.58 -1.78
N SER A 110 -9.17 10.31 -0.85
CA SER A 110 -10.35 11.13 -1.09
C SER A 110 -10.23 12.49 -0.38
N GLY A 111 -11.10 13.41 -0.72
CA GLY A 111 -11.12 14.75 -0.10
C GLY A 111 -10.06 15.71 -0.64
N VAL A 112 -9.47 15.41 -1.78
CA VAL A 112 -8.57 16.30 -2.53
C VAL A 112 -9.21 16.68 -3.86
N GLY A 113 -9.05 17.94 -4.25
CA GLY A 113 -9.43 18.47 -5.56
C GLY A 113 -8.27 18.40 -6.57
N GLY A 114 -8.46 18.97 -7.77
CA GLY A 114 -7.41 19.05 -8.77
C GLY A 114 -7.14 17.75 -9.49
N LEU A 115 -5.90 17.27 -9.49
CA LEU A 115 -5.42 16.09 -10.23
C LEU A 115 -5.93 14.75 -9.64
N ARG A 116 -7.23 14.59 -9.50
CA ARG A 116 -7.86 13.40 -8.91
C ARG A 116 -7.43 12.08 -9.56
N GLU A 117 -7.28 12.09 -10.88
CA GLU A 117 -6.84 10.90 -11.63
C GLU A 117 -5.41 10.48 -11.26
N THR A 118 -4.54 11.45 -10.97
CA THR A 118 -3.15 11.18 -10.59
C THR A 118 -3.04 10.78 -9.11
N VAL A 119 -3.68 11.52 -8.20
CA VAL A 119 -3.52 11.29 -6.75
C VAL A 119 -4.51 10.28 -6.18
N GLY A 120 -5.56 9.92 -6.92
CA GLY A 120 -6.58 8.93 -6.52
C GLY A 120 -6.09 7.47 -6.51
N HIS A 121 -4.81 7.22 -6.70
CA HIS A 121 -4.25 5.88 -6.69
C HIS A 121 -3.86 5.46 -5.26
N PRO A 122 -4.11 4.21 -4.83
CA PRO A 122 -3.82 3.75 -3.47
C PRO A 122 -2.38 3.99 -3.01
N SER A 123 -1.40 3.93 -3.93
CA SER A 123 0.02 4.19 -3.62
C SER A 123 0.28 5.60 -3.08
N HIS A 124 -0.61 6.56 -3.35
CA HIS A 124 -0.46 7.95 -2.91
C HIS A 124 -1.14 8.25 -1.58
N SER A 125 -1.82 7.27 -0.98
CA SER A 125 -2.64 7.48 0.23
C SER A 125 -1.86 8.08 1.39
N THR A 126 -0.62 7.64 1.62
CA THR A 126 0.22 8.19 2.68
C THR A 126 0.58 9.65 2.42
N GLY A 127 1.02 9.98 1.19
CA GLY A 127 1.37 11.35 0.81
C GLY A 127 0.18 12.30 0.91
N VAL A 128 -0.96 11.89 0.35
CA VAL A 128 -2.21 12.66 0.45
C VAL A 128 -2.65 12.82 1.90
N GLY A 129 -2.59 11.75 2.68
CA GLY A 129 -2.94 11.77 4.11
C GLY A 129 -2.07 12.74 4.91
N LEU A 130 -0.76 12.77 4.67
CA LEU A 130 0.17 13.71 5.32
C LEU A 130 -0.15 15.16 4.96
N LEU A 131 -0.46 15.45 3.69
CA LEU A 131 -0.84 16.79 3.26
C LEU A 131 -2.16 17.25 3.89
N LEU A 132 -3.17 16.38 3.94
CA LEU A 132 -4.44 16.66 4.57
C LEU A 132 -4.28 16.87 6.09
N HIS A 133 -3.44 16.05 6.75
CA HIS A 133 -3.13 16.19 8.15
C HIS A 133 -2.43 17.52 8.42
N ALA A 134 -1.37 17.84 7.68
CA ALA A 134 -0.66 19.11 7.80
C ALA A 134 -1.61 20.30 7.62
N ARG A 135 -2.48 20.28 6.61
CA ARG A 135 -3.46 21.35 6.37
C ARG A 135 -4.40 21.58 7.56
N ARG A 136 -4.81 20.51 8.25
CA ARG A 136 -5.69 20.62 9.43
C ARG A 136 -4.99 21.19 10.65
N HIS A 137 -3.69 20.90 10.81
CA HIS A 137 -2.91 21.24 12.01
C HIS A 137 -1.97 22.45 11.85
N VAL A 138 -1.97 23.10 10.67
CA VAL A 138 -1.14 24.32 10.46
C VAL A 138 -1.43 25.39 11.50
N GLY A 139 -2.70 25.61 11.88
CA GLY A 139 -3.07 26.56 12.91
C GLY A 139 -2.54 26.23 14.31
N GLU A 140 -2.44 24.95 14.66
CA GLU A 140 -1.91 24.50 15.95
C GLU A 140 -0.39 24.67 16.02
N LEU A 141 0.33 24.47 14.91
CA LEU A 141 1.77 24.70 14.81
C LEU A 141 2.13 26.18 14.90
N GLU A 142 1.27 27.08 14.40
CA GLU A 142 1.44 28.52 14.55
C GLU A 142 1.23 29.00 16.00
N THR A 143 0.32 28.38 16.74
CA THR A 143 0.09 28.69 18.15
C THR A 143 1.13 28.08 19.09
N ALA A 144 1.76 26.96 18.71
CA ALA A 144 2.80 26.29 19.51
C ALA A 144 4.18 26.97 19.50
N GLY A 145 4.28 28.23 19.06
CA GLY A 145 5.50 29.04 19.22
C GLY A 145 6.58 28.87 18.16
N LEU A 146 6.32 28.16 17.05
CA LEU A 146 7.22 28.07 15.90
C LEU A 146 7.24 29.37 15.05
N ARG A 147 6.71 30.47 15.61
CA ARG A 147 6.52 31.78 14.98
C ARG A 147 7.81 32.59 14.79
N ASN A 148 8.94 32.19 15.35
CA ASN A 148 10.20 32.93 15.25
C ASN A 148 11.31 32.11 14.57
N GLY A 149 11.43 32.32 13.26
CA GLY A 149 12.75 32.31 12.58
C GLY A 149 13.40 30.96 12.27
N GLY A 150 12.73 29.80 12.38
CA GLY A 150 13.29 28.51 11.97
C GLY A 150 13.25 28.29 10.45
N PRO A 151 13.91 27.22 9.95
CA PRO A 151 13.93 26.86 8.51
C PRO A 151 12.53 26.76 7.87
N TRP A 152 11.50 26.60 8.68
CA TRP A 152 10.09 26.52 8.32
C TRP A 152 9.48 27.86 7.87
N ALA A 153 10.10 28.99 8.17
CA ALA A 153 9.63 30.30 7.70
C ALA A 153 9.68 30.42 6.16
N LYS A 154 10.58 29.67 5.50
CA LYS A 154 10.68 29.58 4.05
C LYS A 154 9.57 28.76 3.42
N MET A 155 8.88 27.90 4.17
CA MET A 155 7.76 27.07 3.68
C MET A 155 6.43 27.84 3.63
N ARG A 156 6.34 29.06 4.16
CA ARG A 156 5.08 29.88 4.09
C ARG A 156 4.65 30.20 2.66
N GLY A 157 5.60 30.28 1.71
CA GLY A 157 5.29 30.42 0.30
C GLY A 157 4.69 29.17 -0.34
N TRP A 158 5.02 28.02 0.21
CA TRP A 158 4.59 26.73 -0.33
C TRP A 158 3.12 26.39 0.06
N THR A 159 2.72 26.75 1.29
CA THR A 159 1.33 26.58 1.74
C THR A 159 0.36 27.45 0.93
N LYS A 160 0.77 28.66 0.54
CA LYS A 160 0.01 29.55 -0.32
C LYS A 160 -0.14 28.97 -1.75
N TRP A 161 0.96 28.44 -2.30
CA TRP A 161 0.95 27.79 -3.59
C TRP A 161 0.05 26.53 -3.61
N VAL A 162 0.11 25.69 -2.57
CA VAL A 162 -0.76 24.50 -2.44
C VAL A 162 -2.24 24.90 -2.33
N SER A 163 -2.60 26.00 -1.66
CA SER A 163 -3.99 26.47 -1.55
C SER A 163 -4.51 27.11 -2.85
N GLU A 164 -3.64 27.51 -3.77
CA GLU A 164 -4.02 28.08 -5.08
C GLU A 164 -4.11 26.99 -6.17
N VAL A 165 -3.45 25.83 -5.97
CA VAL A 165 -3.41 24.73 -6.95
C VAL A 165 -4.39 23.60 -6.58
N PHE A 166 -4.85 23.53 -5.34
CA PHE A 166 -5.78 22.53 -4.79
C PHE A 166 -6.95 23.20 -4.05
#